data_dc02708228ce2c6b6e19bfbd36c8e742
#
_entry.id   dc02708228ce2c6b6e19bfbd36c8e742
#
_cell.length_a   1.000
_cell.length_b   1.000
_cell.length_c   1.000
_cell.angle_alpha   90.00
_cell.angle_beta   90.00
_cell.angle_gamma   90.00
#
_symmetry.space_group_name_H-M   'P 1'
#
loop_
_entity.id
_entity.type
_entity.pdbx_description
1 polymer ?
#
loop_
_entity_poly.entity_id
_entity_poly.type
_entity_poly.pdbx_seq_one_letter_code
_entity_poly.pdbx_strand_id
1 'polypeptide(L)'
;MNDMSNPPSTMEAPHNLSAEAAVIGAILYDNNAFQRVADVLRPGDFYSLPHQEIFEVCANMIQSGRVADGITLREHFEKGDKLQDIGGAAYLAELLKSAAFGPEISDYAHMIRDFAMRRELIDIGASVQQRALKPAPDENGDRQLELAERSLFDLADRGSSGRGFHTFASALKESLQMAEAAYQRDGKIAGIASHLDDLDQKLGGFHSSDLIILAGRPSMGKTTLATNIAFNAAHACRRETQDDGSKKTVEGAVVAFFSLEMSCEQLATRIIAERTGINAHRIRQGDLDKHDFEKIREATEELQNLPLYIDDQGGISVSQLSARARRLKRTVGLDMIVIDYLQLLTGSSGKSNENRVQEITQITMSLKALAKDLNVPVIALSQLSRQVEQRDDKRPQLSDLRESGSIEQDADVVMFVYRESYYLERTEPQASPDDPNAGEKWAKWRQRMDEVYGTAEVIIGKQRHGPIGRVVLAFDANTTRFGNLERAVPEGDFDE
;
A
#
# COMPACT_ATOMS: atom_id res chain seq x y z
N MET A 1 10.69 -11.92 55.59
CA MET A 1 9.31 -12.47 55.67
C MET A 1 8.47 -11.55 54.81
N ASN A 2 8.40 -11.87 53.51
CA ASN A 2 7.56 -11.14 52.57
C ASN A 2 6.21 -11.85 52.50
N ASP A 3 5.20 -11.10 52.83
CA ASP A 3 3.78 -11.49 52.78
C ASP A 3 3.36 -11.71 51.32
N MET A 4 3.41 -12.96 50.87
CA MET A 4 2.88 -13.41 49.58
C MET A 4 1.57 -14.18 49.78
N SER A 5 0.52 -13.51 50.22
CA SER A 5 -0.78 -14.12 50.38
C SER A 5 -1.92 -13.14 50.04
N ASN A 6 -1.97 -12.70 48.76
CA ASN A 6 -3.21 -12.29 48.19
C ASN A 6 -3.25 -12.90 46.77
N PRO A 7 -4.19 -13.81 46.44
CA PRO A 7 -4.41 -14.21 45.07
C PRO A 7 -4.87 -12.97 44.31
N PRO A 8 -4.42 -12.78 43.03
CA PRO A 8 -4.90 -11.66 42.25
C PRO A 8 -6.43 -11.73 42.20
N SER A 9 -7.08 -10.67 42.70
CA SER A 9 -8.51 -10.46 42.50
C SER A 9 -8.81 -10.75 41.03
N THR A 10 -9.77 -11.63 40.75
CA THR A 10 -10.33 -11.83 39.41
C THR A 10 -10.81 -10.47 38.93
N MET A 11 -9.98 -9.76 38.16
CA MET A 11 -10.39 -8.50 37.54
C MET A 11 -11.54 -8.85 36.61
N GLU A 12 -12.74 -8.34 36.92
CA GLU A 12 -13.87 -8.45 36.03
C GLU A 12 -13.51 -7.84 34.66
N ALA A 13 -13.93 -8.51 33.59
CA ALA A 13 -13.68 -8.01 32.25
C ALA A 13 -14.37 -6.63 32.04
N PRO A 14 -13.74 -5.67 31.36
CA PRO A 14 -14.30 -4.32 31.17
C PRO A 14 -15.70 -4.34 30.55
N HIS A 15 -16.68 -3.74 31.22
CA HIS A 15 -18.06 -3.67 30.74
C HIS A 15 -18.83 -2.51 31.40
N ASN A 16 -19.98 -2.16 30.82
CA ASN A 16 -20.95 -1.24 31.41
C ASN A 16 -22.39 -1.68 31.04
N LEU A 17 -23.00 -2.49 31.89
CA LEU A 17 -24.35 -3.02 31.67
C LEU A 17 -25.40 -1.91 31.58
N SER A 18 -25.23 -0.79 32.28
CA SER A 18 -26.17 0.31 32.23
C SER A 18 -26.15 1.02 30.87
N ALA A 19 -24.96 1.19 30.26
CA ALA A 19 -24.84 1.74 28.92
C ALA A 19 -25.43 0.79 27.86
N GLU A 20 -25.20 -0.53 28.02
CA GLU A 20 -25.79 -1.56 27.15
C GLU A 20 -27.31 -1.54 27.20
N ALA A 21 -27.88 -1.53 28.42
CA ALA A 21 -29.34 -1.47 28.63
C ALA A 21 -29.92 -0.17 28.02
N ALA A 22 -29.22 0.97 28.18
CA ALA A 22 -29.67 2.24 27.66
C ALA A 22 -29.74 2.28 26.13
N VAL A 23 -28.73 1.70 25.43
CA VAL A 23 -28.72 1.60 23.97
C VAL A 23 -29.81 0.68 23.46
N ILE A 24 -29.97 -0.51 24.05
CA ILE A 24 -31.03 -1.45 23.66
C ILE A 24 -32.40 -0.84 23.93
N GLY A 25 -32.62 -0.24 25.11
CA GLY A 25 -33.85 0.44 25.46
C GLY A 25 -34.21 1.54 24.44
N ALA A 26 -33.25 2.31 24.00
CA ALA A 26 -33.42 3.34 22.97
C ALA A 26 -33.90 2.75 21.63
N ILE A 27 -33.33 1.63 21.20
CA ILE A 27 -33.72 0.93 19.97
C ILE A 27 -35.14 0.39 20.08
N LEU A 28 -35.51 -0.20 21.24
CA LEU A 28 -36.84 -0.71 21.48
C LEU A 28 -37.90 0.38 21.56
N TYR A 29 -37.50 1.60 21.97
CA TYR A 29 -38.40 2.76 22.06
C TYR A 29 -38.57 3.42 20.66
N ASP A 30 -37.50 3.57 19.91
CA ASP A 30 -37.49 4.17 18.57
C ASP A 30 -36.47 3.43 17.70
N ASN A 31 -36.93 2.67 16.70
CA ASN A 31 -36.07 1.90 15.82
C ASN A 31 -35.12 2.77 15.00
N ASN A 32 -35.38 4.07 14.84
CA ASN A 32 -34.40 5.00 14.18
C ASN A 32 -33.11 5.14 15.01
N ALA A 33 -33.16 4.87 16.33
CA ALA A 33 -31.97 4.84 17.16
C ALA A 33 -30.94 3.79 16.70
N PHE A 34 -31.42 2.69 16.10
CA PHE A 34 -30.55 1.65 15.54
C PHE A 34 -29.61 2.20 14.45
N GLN A 35 -30.07 3.10 13.59
CA GLN A 35 -29.24 3.69 12.53
C GLN A 35 -28.03 4.48 13.07
N ARG A 36 -28.14 5.01 14.31
CA ARG A 36 -27.05 5.79 14.95
C ARG A 36 -25.95 4.89 15.51
N VAL A 37 -26.25 3.62 15.77
CA VAL A 37 -25.33 2.67 16.42
C VAL A 37 -24.93 1.52 15.52
N ALA A 38 -25.63 1.28 14.42
CA ALA A 38 -25.41 0.16 13.51
C ALA A 38 -24.01 0.13 12.88
N ASP A 39 -23.40 1.31 12.66
CA ASP A 39 -22.05 1.42 12.12
C ASP A 39 -20.95 1.22 13.19
N VAL A 40 -21.32 1.34 14.48
CA VAL A 40 -20.37 1.31 15.61
C VAL A 40 -20.43 -0.03 16.33
N LEU A 41 -21.64 -0.57 16.56
CA LEU A 41 -21.88 -1.74 17.40
C LEU A 41 -22.25 -2.99 16.61
N ARG A 42 -21.72 -4.11 17.07
CA ARG A 42 -22.09 -5.47 16.66
C ARG A 42 -22.63 -6.25 17.85
N PRO A 43 -23.40 -7.32 17.65
CA PRO A 43 -23.91 -8.14 18.78
C PRO A 43 -22.80 -8.57 19.74
N GLY A 44 -21.65 -9.01 19.24
CA GLY A 44 -20.51 -9.44 20.07
C GLY A 44 -19.82 -8.34 20.88
N ASP A 45 -20.14 -7.05 20.66
CA ASP A 45 -19.58 -5.94 21.43
C ASP A 45 -20.23 -5.81 22.82
N PHE A 46 -21.42 -6.35 23.01
CA PHE A 46 -22.08 -6.37 24.30
C PHE A 46 -21.46 -7.42 25.22
N TYR A 47 -21.33 -7.12 26.49
CA TYR A 47 -20.81 -8.04 27.50
C TYR A 47 -21.86 -9.06 27.94
N SER A 48 -23.10 -8.58 28.14
CA SER A 48 -24.22 -9.41 28.53
C SER A 48 -24.73 -10.26 27.36
N LEU A 49 -24.74 -11.58 27.50
CA LEU A 49 -25.30 -12.49 26.48
C LEU A 49 -26.76 -12.17 26.13
N PRO A 50 -27.67 -11.91 27.10
CA PRO A 50 -29.00 -11.41 26.78
C PRO A 50 -29.02 -10.15 25.92
N HIS A 51 -28.12 -9.20 26.17
CA HIS A 51 -28.02 -7.98 25.36
C HIS A 51 -27.54 -8.27 23.94
N GLN A 52 -26.58 -9.20 23.77
CA GLN A 52 -26.10 -9.64 22.44
C GLN A 52 -27.27 -10.21 21.63
N GLU A 53 -28.04 -11.17 22.22
CA GLU A 53 -29.19 -11.82 21.54
C GLU A 53 -30.30 -10.81 21.21
N ILE A 54 -30.65 -9.93 22.15
CA ILE A 54 -31.66 -8.90 21.92
C ILE A 54 -31.23 -7.96 20.80
N PHE A 55 -29.98 -7.46 20.81
CA PHE A 55 -29.49 -6.56 19.79
C PHE A 55 -29.47 -7.23 18.42
N GLU A 56 -29.06 -8.50 18.33
CA GLU A 56 -29.05 -9.27 17.08
C GLU A 56 -30.48 -9.43 16.50
N VAL A 57 -31.44 -9.75 17.33
CA VAL A 57 -32.84 -9.87 16.90
C VAL A 57 -33.39 -8.51 16.46
N CYS A 58 -33.09 -7.43 17.20
CA CYS A 58 -33.50 -6.09 16.81
C CYS A 58 -32.89 -5.72 15.43
N ALA A 59 -31.59 -5.97 15.23
CA ALA A 59 -30.93 -5.70 13.96
C ALA A 59 -31.59 -6.45 12.80
N ASN A 60 -31.83 -7.75 12.95
CA ASN A 60 -32.48 -8.60 11.94
C ASN A 60 -33.90 -8.15 11.61
N MET A 61 -34.69 -7.77 12.62
CA MET A 61 -36.05 -7.27 12.43
C MET A 61 -36.08 -5.95 11.67
N ILE A 62 -35.27 -4.97 12.11
CA ILE A 62 -35.21 -3.64 11.52
C ILE A 62 -34.71 -3.70 10.08
N GLN A 63 -33.65 -4.48 9.80
CA GLN A 63 -33.12 -4.69 8.45
C GLN A 63 -34.13 -5.36 7.51
N SER A 64 -35.04 -6.19 8.07
CA SER A 64 -36.13 -6.81 7.31
C SER A 64 -37.38 -5.91 7.19
N GLY A 65 -37.30 -4.64 7.62
CA GLY A 65 -38.41 -3.68 7.58
C GLY A 65 -39.50 -3.97 8.61
N ARG A 66 -39.22 -4.77 9.64
CA ARG A 66 -40.16 -5.07 10.74
C ARG A 66 -39.85 -4.21 11.95
N VAL A 67 -40.86 -3.91 12.71
CA VAL A 67 -40.72 -3.15 13.97
C VAL A 67 -40.11 -4.07 15.04
N ALA A 68 -39.08 -3.59 15.72
CA ALA A 68 -38.45 -4.23 16.88
C ALA A 68 -38.85 -3.44 18.14
N ASP A 69 -39.87 -3.90 18.83
CA ASP A 69 -40.32 -3.34 20.10
C ASP A 69 -40.50 -4.46 21.17
N GLY A 70 -40.88 -4.07 22.39
CA GLY A 70 -41.03 -5.03 23.49
C GLY A 70 -42.07 -6.12 23.24
N ILE A 71 -43.06 -5.87 22.38
CA ILE A 71 -44.12 -6.83 22.05
C ILE A 71 -43.64 -7.83 21.00
N THR A 72 -43.07 -7.34 19.92
CA THR A 72 -42.55 -8.15 18.80
C THR A 72 -41.37 -9.02 19.22
N LEU A 73 -40.49 -8.50 20.08
CA LEU A 73 -39.38 -9.27 20.64
C LEU A 73 -39.90 -10.37 21.59
N ARG A 74 -40.83 -10.03 22.46
CA ARG A 74 -41.46 -11.03 23.35
C ARG A 74 -42.02 -12.20 22.54
N GLU A 75 -42.81 -11.92 21.51
CA GLU A 75 -43.36 -12.95 20.63
C GLU A 75 -42.29 -13.78 19.93
N HIS A 76 -41.21 -13.13 19.48
CA HIS A 76 -40.07 -13.79 18.83
C HIS A 76 -39.38 -14.79 19.77
N PHE A 77 -39.05 -14.36 21.00
CA PHE A 77 -38.37 -15.19 21.99
C PHE A 77 -39.30 -16.25 22.61
N GLU A 78 -40.58 -15.99 22.73
CA GLU A 78 -41.58 -17.01 23.15
C GLU A 78 -41.68 -18.15 22.12
N LYS A 79 -41.72 -17.85 20.82
CA LYS A 79 -41.73 -18.86 19.75
C LYS A 79 -40.45 -19.69 19.71
N GLY A 80 -39.31 -19.12 20.12
CA GLY A 80 -38.01 -19.78 20.17
C GLY A 80 -37.71 -20.48 21.49
N ASP A 81 -38.62 -20.46 22.46
CA ASP A 81 -38.47 -21.01 23.83
C ASP A 81 -37.26 -20.37 24.61
N LYS A 82 -36.84 -19.17 24.19
CA LYS A 82 -35.68 -18.44 24.73
C LYS A 82 -36.04 -17.23 25.61
N LEU A 83 -37.33 -16.98 25.86
CA LEU A 83 -37.72 -15.77 26.60
C LEU A 83 -37.13 -15.73 28.02
N GLN A 84 -37.00 -16.87 28.68
CA GLN A 84 -36.41 -16.95 30.02
C GLN A 84 -34.90 -16.68 30.01
N ASP A 85 -34.20 -17.07 28.95
CA ASP A 85 -32.76 -16.89 28.81
C ASP A 85 -32.37 -15.41 28.72
N ILE A 86 -33.24 -14.58 28.14
CA ILE A 86 -33.06 -13.14 28.06
C ILE A 86 -33.56 -12.35 29.25
N GLY A 87 -34.03 -13.01 30.32
CA GLY A 87 -34.57 -12.39 31.55
C GLY A 87 -36.07 -12.19 31.58
N GLY A 88 -36.80 -12.73 30.62
CA GLY A 88 -38.28 -12.69 30.59
C GLY A 88 -38.85 -11.36 30.09
N ALA A 89 -40.19 -11.30 30.03
CA ALA A 89 -40.90 -10.10 29.58
C ALA A 89 -40.70 -8.89 30.52
N ALA A 90 -40.45 -9.14 31.82
CA ALA A 90 -40.17 -8.07 32.79
C ALA A 90 -38.86 -7.34 32.47
N TYR A 91 -37.84 -8.07 32.01
CA TYR A 91 -36.57 -7.50 31.65
C TYR A 91 -36.64 -6.61 30.39
N LEU A 92 -37.43 -7.00 29.38
CA LEU A 92 -37.69 -6.13 28.22
C LEU A 92 -38.37 -4.81 28.62
N ALA A 93 -39.26 -4.84 29.63
CA ALA A 93 -39.89 -3.64 30.16
C ALA A 93 -38.90 -2.77 30.97
N GLU A 94 -37.92 -3.39 31.63
CA GLU A 94 -36.85 -2.68 32.34
C GLU A 94 -35.89 -1.99 31.36
N LEU A 95 -35.51 -2.67 30.28
CA LEU A 95 -34.70 -2.10 29.21
C LEU A 95 -35.35 -0.84 28.59
N LEU A 96 -36.67 -0.89 28.35
CA LEU A 96 -37.41 0.27 27.84
C LEU A 96 -37.37 1.48 28.82
N LYS A 97 -37.34 1.22 30.13
CA LYS A 97 -37.22 2.30 31.15
C LYS A 97 -35.82 2.91 31.19
N SER A 98 -34.81 2.14 30.78
CA SER A 98 -33.41 2.58 30.75
C SER A 98 -33.04 3.30 29.47
N ALA A 99 -33.98 3.53 28.54
CA ALA A 99 -33.73 4.09 27.21
C ALA A 99 -32.98 5.44 27.27
N ALA A 100 -31.88 5.54 26.53
CA ALA A 100 -31.18 6.80 26.29
C ALA A 100 -31.82 7.60 25.17
N PHE A 101 -31.65 8.92 25.17
CA PHE A 101 -32.24 9.81 24.18
C PHE A 101 -31.20 10.75 23.59
N GLY A 102 -31.42 11.17 22.34
CA GLY A 102 -30.59 12.19 21.70
C GLY A 102 -29.15 11.72 21.42
N PRO A 103 -28.15 12.61 21.62
CA PRO A 103 -26.74 12.33 21.32
C PRO A 103 -26.11 11.27 22.24
N GLU A 104 -26.63 11.09 23.45
CA GLU A 104 -26.11 10.15 24.45
C GLU A 104 -26.03 8.70 23.94
N ILE A 105 -26.93 8.33 23.02
CA ILE A 105 -26.96 7.00 22.41
C ILE A 105 -25.63 6.69 21.70
N SER A 106 -25.10 7.67 20.97
CA SER A 106 -23.82 7.53 20.25
C SER A 106 -22.64 7.42 21.23
N ASP A 107 -22.66 8.22 22.30
CA ASP A 107 -21.59 8.18 23.32
C ASP A 107 -21.57 6.82 24.04
N TYR A 108 -22.75 6.27 24.38
CA TYR A 108 -22.84 4.92 24.96
C TYR A 108 -22.42 3.85 23.99
N ALA A 109 -22.75 3.98 22.71
CA ALA A 109 -22.29 3.03 21.68
C ALA A 109 -20.75 3.01 21.59
N HIS A 110 -20.10 4.17 21.56
CA HIS A 110 -18.64 4.27 21.56
C HIS A 110 -18.03 3.69 22.84
N MET A 111 -18.65 3.92 24.01
CA MET A 111 -18.21 3.34 25.29
C MET A 111 -18.30 1.80 25.27
N ILE A 112 -19.39 1.22 24.79
CA ILE A 112 -19.57 -0.24 24.68
C ILE A 112 -18.48 -0.79 23.74
N ARG A 113 -18.24 -0.14 22.62
CA ARG A 113 -17.22 -0.53 21.65
C ARG A 113 -15.79 -0.48 22.25
N ASP A 114 -15.45 0.56 23.02
CA ASP A 114 -14.16 0.66 23.71
C ASP A 114 -13.97 -0.50 24.72
N PHE A 115 -15.00 -0.82 25.51
CA PHE A 115 -14.94 -1.96 26.42
C PHE A 115 -14.84 -3.30 25.68
N ALA A 116 -15.53 -3.47 24.56
CA ALA A 116 -15.40 -4.66 23.72
C ALA A 116 -13.96 -4.81 23.20
N MET A 117 -13.36 -3.75 22.68
CA MET A 117 -11.98 -3.73 22.20
C MET A 117 -10.98 -4.10 23.31
N ARG A 118 -11.20 -3.59 24.53
CA ARG A 118 -10.35 -3.95 25.70
C ARG A 118 -10.48 -5.43 26.06
N ARG A 119 -11.68 -6.03 25.97
CA ARG A 119 -11.89 -7.46 26.18
C ARG A 119 -11.16 -8.29 25.13
N GLU A 120 -11.28 -7.93 23.84
CA GLU A 120 -10.56 -8.61 22.76
C GLU A 120 -9.03 -8.52 22.95
N LEU A 121 -8.50 -7.38 23.42
CA LEU A 121 -7.07 -7.24 23.76
C LEU A 121 -6.66 -8.17 24.91
N ILE A 122 -7.50 -8.33 25.93
CA ILE A 122 -7.25 -9.26 27.04
C ILE A 122 -7.22 -10.69 26.52
N ASP A 123 -8.17 -11.07 25.66
CA ASP A 123 -8.27 -12.42 25.08
C ASP A 123 -7.07 -12.73 24.16
N ILE A 124 -6.64 -11.76 23.34
CA ILE A 124 -5.42 -11.89 22.53
C ILE A 124 -4.21 -12.09 23.44
N GLY A 125 -4.06 -11.28 24.48
CA GLY A 125 -2.95 -11.40 25.44
C GLY A 125 -2.93 -12.77 26.14
N ALA A 126 -4.07 -13.27 26.59
CA ALA A 126 -4.22 -14.59 27.20
C ALA A 126 -3.87 -15.71 26.20
N SER A 127 -4.33 -15.59 24.97
CA SER A 127 -4.01 -16.54 23.87
C SER A 127 -2.51 -16.58 23.57
N VAL A 128 -1.87 -15.41 23.45
CA VAL A 128 -0.41 -15.30 23.23
C VAL A 128 0.35 -15.94 24.41
N GLN A 129 -0.03 -15.63 25.65
CA GLN A 129 0.58 -16.22 26.84
C GLN A 129 0.42 -17.75 26.87
N GLN A 130 -0.78 -18.26 26.57
CA GLN A 130 -1.06 -19.69 26.58
C GLN A 130 -0.22 -20.43 25.52
N ARG A 131 -0.11 -19.90 24.31
CA ARG A 131 0.69 -20.49 23.23
C ARG A 131 2.18 -20.45 23.55
N ALA A 132 2.67 -19.36 24.14
CA ALA A 132 4.06 -19.25 24.55
C ALA A 132 4.44 -20.27 25.64
N LEU A 133 3.53 -20.54 26.59
CA LEU A 133 3.74 -21.53 27.66
C LEU A 133 3.59 -22.99 27.18
N LYS A 134 2.73 -23.23 26.20
CA LYS A 134 2.43 -24.58 25.65
C LYS A 134 2.39 -24.51 24.12
N PRO A 135 3.57 -24.42 23.46
CA PRO A 135 3.61 -24.36 21.99
C PRO A 135 3.11 -25.65 21.36
N ALA A 136 2.44 -25.57 20.23
CA ALA A 136 2.16 -26.73 19.40
C ALA A 136 3.47 -27.31 18.80
N PRO A 137 3.52 -28.60 18.45
CA PRO A 137 4.77 -29.25 17.99
C PRO A 137 5.43 -28.55 16.79
N ASP A 138 4.67 -27.88 15.95
CA ASP A 138 5.12 -27.22 14.71
C ASP A 138 5.18 -25.67 14.84
N GLU A 139 4.98 -25.10 16.04
CA GLU A 139 5.02 -23.66 16.29
C GLU A 139 6.34 -23.23 16.93
N ASN A 140 7.18 -22.56 16.14
CA ASN A 140 8.35 -21.84 16.67
C ASN A 140 7.97 -20.42 17.12
N GLY A 141 8.90 -19.72 17.78
CA GLY A 141 8.67 -18.36 18.30
C GLY A 141 8.29 -17.35 17.23
N ASP A 142 8.89 -17.45 16.03
CA ASP A 142 8.58 -16.55 14.91
C ASP A 142 7.15 -16.74 14.42
N ARG A 143 6.69 -17.99 14.36
CA ARG A 143 5.30 -18.30 13.97
C ARG A 143 4.30 -17.79 15.00
N GLN A 144 4.63 -17.89 16.28
CA GLN A 144 3.79 -17.35 17.37
C GLN A 144 3.71 -15.82 17.30
N LEU A 145 4.83 -15.14 16.98
CA LEU A 145 4.88 -13.70 16.79
C LEU A 145 3.98 -13.28 15.61
N GLU A 146 4.08 -13.98 14.46
CA GLU A 146 3.24 -13.72 13.28
C GLU A 146 1.74 -13.85 13.60
N LEU A 147 1.36 -14.88 14.35
CA LEU A 147 -0.01 -15.10 14.76
C LEU A 147 -0.53 -14.01 15.72
N ALA A 148 0.31 -13.55 16.65
CA ALA A 148 -0.01 -12.45 17.55
C ALA A 148 -0.18 -11.13 16.80
N GLU A 149 0.74 -10.81 15.89
CA GLU A 149 0.65 -9.64 15.03
C GLU A 149 -0.62 -9.64 14.17
N ARG A 150 -0.96 -10.80 13.60
CA ARG A 150 -2.19 -10.96 12.82
C ARG A 150 -3.45 -10.73 13.66
N SER A 151 -3.51 -11.28 14.88
CA SER A 151 -4.67 -11.10 15.76
C SER A 151 -4.85 -9.64 16.18
N LEU A 152 -3.76 -8.94 16.50
CA LEU A 152 -3.78 -7.51 16.80
C LEU A 152 -4.17 -6.67 15.57
N PHE A 153 -3.73 -7.09 14.40
CA PHE A 153 -4.09 -6.46 13.14
C PHE A 153 -5.59 -6.58 12.85
N ASP A 154 -6.13 -7.80 12.94
CA ASP A 154 -7.56 -8.08 12.72
C ASP A 154 -8.43 -7.25 13.69
N LEU A 155 -7.99 -7.08 14.94
CA LEU A 155 -8.65 -6.21 15.91
C LEU A 155 -8.61 -4.73 15.50
N ALA A 156 -7.45 -4.23 15.08
CA ALA A 156 -7.27 -2.85 14.64
C ALA A 156 -8.11 -2.54 13.38
N ASP A 157 -8.17 -3.48 12.44
CA ASP A 157 -8.95 -3.35 11.20
C ASP A 157 -10.46 -3.31 11.49
N ARG A 158 -10.95 -4.16 12.41
CA ARG A 158 -12.34 -4.09 12.92
C ARG A 158 -12.65 -2.77 13.61
N GLY A 159 -11.66 -2.16 14.28
CA GLY A 159 -11.78 -0.85 14.91
C GLY A 159 -11.88 0.31 13.92
N SER A 160 -11.25 0.17 12.74
CA SER A 160 -11.25 1.19 11.67
C SER A 160 -12.45 1.10 10.73
N SER A 161 -13.32 0.10 10.88
CA SER A 161 -14.54 -0.10 10.06
C SER A 161 -15.59 1.02 10.20
N GLY A 162 -15.29 2.10 10.90
CA GLY A 162 -16.09 3.33 10.96
C GLY A 162 -16.02 4.22 9.71
N ARG A 163 -15.51 3.71 8.56
CA ARG A 163 -15.65 4.40 7.27
C ARG A 163 -17.03 4.12 6.68
N GLY A 164 -18.04 4.77 7.25
CA GLY A 164 -19.38 4.86 6.66
C GLY A 164 -19.37 5.60 5.32
N PHE A 165 -20.53 5.75 4.71
CA PHE A 165 -20.68 6.56 3.49
C PHE A 165 -20.21 8.00 3.74
N HIS A 166 -19.24 8.46 2.96
CA HIS A 166 -18.93 9.90 2.89
C HIS A 166 -20.09 10.62 2.21
N THR A 167 -20.53 11.73 2.78
CA THR A 167 -21.51 12.57 2.09
C THR A 167 -20.85 13.18 0.85
N PHE A 168 -21.62 13.33 -0.24
CA PHE A 168 -21.10 14.00 -1.43
C PHE A 168 -20.55 15.40 -1.14
N ALA A 169 -21.15 16.10 -0.18
CA ALA A 169 -20.68 17.42 0.28
C ALA A 169 -19.27 17.37 0.89
N SER A 170 -18.94 16.32 1.70
CA SER A 170 -17.58 16.18 2.25
C SER A 170 -16.57 15.85 1.15
N ALA A 171 -16.94 14.94 0.23
CA ALA A 171 -16.08 14.60 -0.91
C ALA A 171 -15.84 15.79 -1.84
N LEU A 172 -16.86 16.65 -2.06
CA LEU A 172 -16.74 17.88 -2.85
C LEU A 172 -15.79 18.89 -2.18
N LYS A 173 -15.87 19.05 -0.85
CA LYS A 173 -14.98 19.93 -0.10
C LYS A 173 -13.53 19.46 -0.20
N GLU A 174 -13.27 18.16 -0.06
CA GLU A 174 -11.92 17.59 -0.21
C GLU A 174 -11.39 17.77 -1.64
N SER A 175 -12.22 17.53 -2.66
CA SER A 175 -11.85 17.76 -4.06
C SER A 175 -11.53 19.22 -4.35
N LEU A 176 -12.28 20.15 -3.77
CA LEU A 176 -12.02 21.59 -3.92
C LEU A 176 -10.69 21.97 -3.25
N GLN A 177 -10.43 21.48 -2.04
CA GLN A 177 -9.16 21.71 -1.36
C GLN A 177 -7.96 21.17 -2.15
N MET A 178 -8.10 19.98 -2.77
CA MET A 178 -7.08 19.42 -3.65
C MET A 178 -6.86 20.31 -4.88
N ALA A 179 -7.93 20.80 -5.50
CA ALA A 179 -7.86 21.68 -6.67
C ALA A 179 -7.23 23.04 -6.31
N GLU A 180 -7.60 23.64 -5.17
CA GLU A 180 -6.99 24.88 -4.67
C GLU A 180 -5.49 24.70 -4.38
N ALA A 181 -5.12 23.60 -3.72
CA ALA A 181 -3.72 23.27 -3.46
C ALA A 181 -2.92 23.05 -4.76
N ALA A 182 -3.52 22.48 -5.78
CA ALA A 182 -2.91 22.32 -7.10
C ALA A 182 -2.77 23.68 -7.81
N TYR A 183 -3.80 24.53 -7.75
CA TYR A 183 -3.78 25.87 -8.35
C TYR A 183 -2.73 26.79 -7.71
N GLN A 184 -2.61 26.76 -6.37
CA GLN A 184 -1.62 27.57 -5.63
C GLN A 184 -0.17 27.13 -5.87
N ARG A 185 0.06 25.93 -6.40
CA ARG A 185 1.41 25.40 -6.68
C ARG A 185 2.05 25.96 -7.96
N ASP A 186 1.38 26.85 -8.66
CA ASP A 186 1.92 27.60 -9.79
C ASP A 186 2.58 26.70 -10.86
N GLY A 187 1.81 25.68 -11.33
CA GLY A 187 2.28 24.69 -12.31
C GLY A 187 3.12 23.54 -11.74
N LYS A 188 3.31 23.48 -10.41
CA LYS A 188 3.99 22.33 -9.77
C LYS A 188 3.11 21.10 -9.74
N ILE A 189 3.73 19.94 -9.85
CA ILE A 189 3.14 18.61 -9.91
C ILE A 189 2.26 18.35 -8.68
N ALA A 190 1.06 17.80 -8.91
CA ALA A 190 0.11 17.53 -7.83
C ALA A 190 0.47 16.28 -7.00
N GLY A 191 1.06 15.26 -7.65
CA GLY A 191 1.58 14.05 -7.01
C GLY A 191 3.01 14.19 -6.55
N ILE A 192 3.62 13.08 -6.11
CA ILE A 192 5.05 12.99 -5.80
C ILE A 192 5.82 13.00 -7.12
N ALA A 193 6.75 13.93 -7.28
CA ALA A 193 7.55 14.07 -8.48
C ALA A 193 8.56 12.93 -8.61
N SER A 194 8.76 12.43 -9.83
CA SER A 194 9.87 11.54 -10.18
C SER A 194 11.18 12.30 -10.42
N HIS A 195 11.08 13.62 -10.63
CA HIS A 195 12.16 14.49 -11.13
C HIS A 195 12.68 14.09 -12.52
N LEU A 196 11.82 13.44 -13.30
CA LEU A 196 11.96 13.20 -14.73
C LEU A 196 10.87 14.03 -15.42
N ASP A 197 11.24 15.21 -15.94
CA ASP A 197 10.31 16.27 -16.30
C ASP A 197 9.20 15.84 -17.26
N ASP A 198 9.56 15.13 -18.34
CA ASP A 198 8.59 14.66 -19.32
C ASP A 198 7.68 13.58 -18.76
N LEU A 199 8.16 12.75 -17.83
CA LEU A 199 7.37 11.75 -17.14
C LEU A 199 6.40 12.41 -16.16
N ASP A 200 6.90 13.36 -15.39
CA ASP A 200 6.12 14.12 -14.43
C ASP A 200 5.04 14.98 -15.10
N GLN A 201 5.35 15.61 -16.22
CA GLN A 201 4.38 16.35 -17.02
C GLN A 201 3.25 15.41 -17.54
N LYS A 202 3.61 14.18 -17.91
CA LYS A 202 2.66 13.20 -18.45
C LYS A 202 1.77 12.58 -17.40
N LEU A 203 2.32 12.28 -16.20
CA LEU A 203 1.60 11.63 -15.10
C LEU A 203 0.93 12.61 -14.14
N GLY A 204 1.42 13.84 -14.03
CA GLY A 204 1.07 14.76 -12.94
C GLY A 204 1.73 14.39 -11.61
N GLY A 205 2.78 13.55 -11.64
CA GLY A 205 3.41 12.90 -10.49
C GLY A 205 2.69 11.64 -10.04
N PHE A 206 3.17 11.02 -8.95
CA PHE A 206 2.57 9.82 -8.37
C PHE A 206 1.53 10.21 -7.31
N HIS A 207 0.27 9.90 -7.58
CA HIS A 207 -0.85 10.29 -6.72
C HIS A 207 -1.06 9.31 -5.58
N SER A 208 -1.44 9.83 -4.42
CA SER A 208 -1.82 9.03 -3.26
C SER A 208 -2.96 8.05 -3.60
N SER A 209 -2.92 6.87 -2.98
CA SER A 209 -3.88 5.79 -3.19
C SER A 209 -3.81 5.08 -4.55
N ASP A 210 -2.87 5.46 -5.44
CA ASP A 210 -2.69 4.79 -6.71
C ASP A 210 -1.78 3.56 -6.61
N LEU A 211 -2.16 2.53 -7.36
CA LEU A 211 -1.31 1.38 -7.67
C LEU A 211 -0.71 1.59 -9.06
N ILE A 212 0.60 1.76 -9.10
CA ILE A 212 1.38 1.98 -10.32
C ILE A 212 2.17 0.71 -10.62
N ILE A 213 2.00 0.16 -11.81
CA ILE A 213 2.77 -1.00 -12.28
C ILE A 213 3.87 -0.52 -13.22
N LEU A 214 5.12 -0.86 -12.88
CA LEU A 214 6.28 -0.64 -13.73
C LEU A 214 6.76 -1.98 -14.29
N ALA A 215 6.48 -2.23 -15.56
CA ALA A 215 6.75 -3.52 -16.18
C ALA A 215 7.83 -3.44 -17.28
N GLY A 216 8.47 -4.57 -17.55
CA GLY A 216 9.47 -4.67 -18.63
C GLY A 216 10.17 -6.03 -18.62
N ARG A 217 10.89 -6.31 -19.71
CA ARG A 217 11.73 -7.49 -19.80
C ARG A 217 12.99 -7.34 -18.92
N PRO A 218 13.66 -8.44 -18.55
CA PRO A 218 14.96 -8.36 -17.87
C PRO A 218 15.94 -7.46 -18.63
N SER A 219 16.79 -6.77 -17.91
CA SER A 219 17.81 -5.84 -18.44
C SER A 219 17.31 -4.57 -19.14
N MET A 220 16.00 -4.31 -19.14
CA MET A 220 15.43 -3.05 -19.66
C MET A 220 15.61 -1.85 -18.73
N GLY A 221 15.99 -2.08 -17.46
CA GLY A 221 16.20 -1.01 -16.50
C GLY A 221 15.03 -0.72 -15.56
N LYS A 222 14.08 -1.68 -15.35
CA LYS A 222 12.96 -1.51 -14.41
C LYS A 222 13.39 -1.11 -13.00
N THR A 223 14.23 -1.96 -12.38
CA THR A 223 14.78 -1.71 -11.04
C THR A 223 15.53 -0.40 -10.99
N THR A 224 16.27 -0.06 -12.05
CA THR A 224 17.00 1.19 -12.19
C THR A 224 16.04 2.38 -12.15
N LEU A 225 15.01 2.39 -13.01
CA LEU A 225 14.04 3.49 -13.04
C LEU A 225 13.32 3.64 -11.69
N ALA A 226 12.91 2.51 -11.09
CA ALA A 226 12.26 2.52 -9.77
C ALA A 226 13.18 3.06 -8.67
N THR A 227 14.50 2.70 -8.72
CA THR A 227 15.50 3.20 -7.78
C THR A 227 15.73 4.70 -7.98
N ASN A 228 15.83 5.17 -9.24
CA ASN A 228 15.99 6.60 -9.52
C ASN A 228 14.77 7.41 -9.03
N ILE A 229 13.55 6.93 -9.27
CA ILE A 229 12.33 7.57 -8.77
C ILE A 229 12.33 7.61 -7.23
N ALA A 230 12.63 6.49 -6.58
CA ALA A 230 12.67 6.39 -5.12
C ALA A 230 13.74 7.32 -4.51
N PHE A 231 14.93 7.33 -5.12
CA PHE A 231 16.03 8.17 -4.72
C PHE A 231 15.71 9.66 -4.90
N ASN A 232 15.23 10.06 -6.07
CA ASN A 232 14.89 11.45 -6.36
C ASN A 232 13.80 11.97 -5.41
N ALA A 233 12.76 11.18 -5.19
CA ALA A 233 11.69 11.53 -4.27
C ALA A 233 12.17 11.67 -2.82
N ALA A 234 13.07 10.78 -2.37
CA ALA A 234 13.66 10.84 -1.04
C ALA A 234 14.65 12.00 -0.89
N HIS A 235 15.44 12.27 -1.93
CA HIS A 235 16.41 13.37 -1.94
C HIS A 235 15.73 14.75 -1.91
N ALA A 236 14.60 14.90 -2.59
CA ALA A 236 13.81 16.12 -2.57
C ALA A 236 12.96 16.26 -1.30
N CYS A 237 13.01 15.30 -0.36
CA CYS A 237 12.13 15.29 0.79
C CYS A 237 12.41 16.46 1.74
N ARG A 238 11.40 17.32 1.87
CA ARG A 238 11.39 18.42 2.85
C ARG A 238 10.17 18.28 3.76
N ARG A 239 10.41 18.33 5.06
CA ARG A 239 9.37 18.15 6.09
C ARG A 239 9.30 19.39 6.99
N GLU A 240 8.07 19.78 7.30
CA GLU A 240 7.79 20.86 8.22
C GLU A 240 7.13 20.31 9.48
N THR A 241 7.50 20.87 10.66
CA THR A 241 6.87 20.50 11.92
C THR A 241 5.61 21.33 12.07
N GLN A 242 4.48 20.68 12.27
CA GLN A 242 3.19 21.32 12.53
C GLN A 242 3.06 21.74 14.00
N ASP A 243 2.05 22.55 14.32
CA ASP A 243 1.80 23.05 15.67
C ASP A 243 1.55 21.94 16.71
N ASP A 244 1.07 20.77 16.28
CA ASP A 244 0.88 19.57 17.10
C ASP A 244 2.14 18.73 17.31
N GLY A 245 3.30 19.19 16.79
CA GLY A 245 4.58 18.46 16.82
C GLY A 245 4.72 17.37 15.76
N SER A 246 3.71 17.10 14.95
CA SER A 246 3.79 16.16 13.84
C SER A 246 4.62 16.73 12.69
N LYS A 247 5.29 15.85 11.92
CA LYS A 247 6.06 16.25 10.74
C LYS A 247 5.26 15.94 9.48
N LYS A 248 4.98 16.98 8.69
CA LYS A 248 4.30 16.86 7.39
C LYS A 248 5.30 17.04 6.26
N THR A 249 5.28 16.13 5.29
CA THR A 249 6.08 16.24 4.06
C THR A 249 5.43 17.28 3.14
N VAL A 250 6.20 18.29 2.75
CA VAL A 250 5.76 19.38 1.86
C VAL A 250 6.30 19.23 0.45
N GLU A 251 7.42 18.52 0.29
CA GLU A 251 8.06 18.23 -1.00
C GLU A 251 8.76 16.89 -0.91
N GLY A 252 8.88 16.16 -2.04
CA GLY A 252 9.47 14.83 -2.08
C GLY A 252 8.66 13.78 -1.32
N ALA A 253 9.34 12.75 -0.80
CA ALA A 253 8.70 11.65 -0.11
C ALA A 253 9.58 10.94 0.91
N VAL A 254 8.97 10.41 1.98
CA VAL A 254 9.53 9.32 2.77
C VAL A 254 9.20 8.02 2.04
N VAL A 255 10.21 7.26 1.62
CA VAL A 255 10.06 6.11 0.73
C VAL A 255 10.38 4.80 1.45
N ALA A 256 9.49 3.81 1.34
CA ALA A 256 9.75 2.42 1.68
C ALA A 256 10.05 1.64 0.39
N PHE A 257 11.23 1.04 0.29
CA PHE A 257 11.65 0.22 -0.84
C PHE A 257 11.76 -1.25 -0.40
N PHE A 258 10.85 -2.10 -0.87
CA PHE A 258 10.91 -3.54 -0.65
C PHE A 258 11.67 -4.19 -1.81
N SER A 259 12.94 -4.53 -1.56
CA SER A 259 13.87 -5.09 -2.54
C SER A 259 13.91 -6.61 -2.38
N LEU A 260 13.02 -7.33 -3.06
CA LEU A 260 12.90 -8.78 -2.90
C LEU A 260 13.90 -9.58 -3.74
N GLU A 261 14.57 -8.93 -4.70
CA GLU A 261 15.56 -9.53 -5.61
C GLU A 261 16.99 -9.15 -5.24
N MET A 262 17.20 -7.94 -4.74
CA MET A 262 18.53 -7.39 -4.49
C MET A 262 18.73 -7.08 -3.01
N SER A 263 19.96 -7.25 -2.51
CA SER A 263 20.28 -6.84 -1.14
C SER A 263 20.34 -5.31 -1.01
N CYS A 264 20.21 -4.82 0.24
CA CYS A 264 20.28 -3.38 0.53
C CYS A 264 21.63 -2.77 0.13
N GLU A 265 22.76 -3.51 0.26
CA GLU A 265 24.09 -3.03 -0.17
C GLU A 265 24.18 -2.88 -1.69
N GLN A 266 23.54 -3.79 -2.45
CA GLN A 266 23.53 -3.68 -3.91
C GLN A 266 22.73 -2.47 -4.37
N LEU A 267 21.59 -2.19 -3.71
CA LEU A 267 20.78 -1.02 -4.01
C LEU A 267 21.54 0.27 -3.65
N ALA A 268 22.14 0.32 -2.46
CA ALA A 268 22.97 1.44 -2.01
C ALA A 268 24.13 1.70 -2.98
N THR A 269 24.83 0.63 -3.45
CA THR A 269 25.92 0.76 -4.43
C THR A 269 25.44 1.40 -5.74
N ARG A 270 24.22 1.06 -6.21
CA ARG A 270 23.64 1.71 -7.41
C ARG A 270 23.40 3.19 -7.18
N ILE A 271 22.84 3.57 -6.04
CA ILE A 271 22.59 4.97 -5.70
C ILE A 271 23.89 5.76 -5.60
N ILE A 272 24.93 5.17 -4.99
CA ILE A 272 26.26 5.78 -4.94
C ILE A 272 26.83 5.94 -6.35
N ALA A 273 26.74 4.92 -7.20
CA ALA A 273 27.22 4.98 -8.60
C ALA A 273 26.50 6.09 -9.39
N GLU A 274 25.19 6.20 -9.22
CA GLU A 274 24.38 7.25 -9.83
C GLU A 274 24.83 8.65 -9.37
N ARG A 275 25.06 8.83 -8.06
CA ARG A 275 25.40 10.12 -7.47
C ARG A 275 26.83 10.57 -7.79
N THR A 276 27.78 9.63 -7.82
CA THR A 276 29.19 9.90 -8.03
C THR A 276 29.63 9.90 -9.51
N GLY A 277 28.80 9.30 -10.39
CA GLY A 277 29.17 9.04 -11.79
C GLY A 277 30.20 7.90 -11.96
N ILE A 278 30.49 7.14 -10.88
CA ILE A 278 31.44 6.02 -10.91
C ILE A 278 30.69 4.75 -11.25
N ASN A 279 31.22 3.97 -12.19
CA ASN A 279 30.58 2.71 -12.60
C ASN A 279 30.41 1.75 -11.40
N ALA A 280 29.17 1.26 -11.18
CA ALA A 280 28.84 0.35 -10.08
C ALA A 280 29.69 -0.94 -10.06
N HIS A 281 30.14 -1.40 -11.24
CA HIS A 281 31.03 -2.56 -11.35
C HIS A 281 32.40 -2.26 -10.77
N ARG A 282 32.99 -1.08 -11.06
CA ARG A 282 34.27 -0.63 -10.48
C ARG A 282 34.17 -0.51 -8.96
N ILE A 283 33.07 0.06 -8.43
CA ILE A 283 32.85 0.15 -6.99
C ILE A 283 32.87 -1.25 -6.38
N ARG A 284 32.16 -2.20 -6.99
CA ARG A 284 32.06 -3.57 -6.48
C ARG A 284 33.34 -4.37 -6.56
N GLN A 285 34.21 -4.09 -7.57
CA GLN A 285 35.50 -4.75 -7.71
C GLN A 285 36.59 -4.10 -6.85
N GLY A 286 36.35 -2.92 -6.31
CA GLY A 286 37.39 -2.13 -5.62
C GLY A 286 38.43 -1.51 -6.57
N ASP A 287 38.11 -1.41 -7.88
CA ASP A 287 38.92 -0.76 -8.87
C ASP A 287 38.67 0.76 -8.82
N LEU A 288 39.14 1.37 -7.75
CA LEU A 288 38.91 2.76 -7.39
C LEU A 288 40.24 3.46 -7.15
N ASP A 289 40.41 4.65 -7.71
CA ASP A 289 41.52 5.52 -7.35
C ASP A 289 41.20 6.35 -6.08
N LYS A 290 42.18 7.12 -5.60
CA LYS A 290 41.99 7.92 -4.38
C LYS A 290 40.91 8.98 -4.56
N HIS A 291 40.74 9.55 -5.73
CA HIS A 291 39.73 10.56 -6.03
C HIS A 291 38.34 9.96 -6.10
N ASP A 292 38.20 8.76 -6.71
CA ASP A 292 36.95 8.00 -6.71
C ASP A 292 36.50 7.70 -5.29
N PHE A 293 37.45 7.28 -4.42
CA PHE A 293 37.14 6.97 -3.03
C PHE A 293 36.69 8.21 -2.22
N GLU A 294 37.33 9.35 -2.44
CA GLU A 294 36.95 10.62 -1.84
C GLU A 294 35.50 11.03 -2.25
N LYS A 295 35.15 10.93 -3.54
CA LYS A 295 33.81 11.19 -4.07
C LYS A 295 32.75 10.26 -3.43
N ILE A 296 33.07 8.96 -3.30
CA ILE A 296 32.18 8.01 -2.69
C ILE A 296 31.92 8.39 -1.22
N ARG A 297 32.97 8.80 -0.48
CA ARG A 297 32.85 9.22 0.91
C ARG A 297 31.98 10.45 1.05
N GLU A 298 32.20 11.47 0.23
CA GLU A 298 31.39 12.69 0.22
C GLU A 298 29.92 12.39 -0.09
N ALA A 299 29.68 11.59 -1.13
CA ALA A 299 28.32 11.15 -1.45
C ALA A 299 27.67 10.39 -0.29
N THR A 300 28.42 9.52 0.40
CA THR A 300 27.90 8.76 1.54
C THR A 300 27.50 9.69 2.71
N GLU A 301 28.30 10.71 3.00
CA GLU A 301 28.00 11.72 4.02
C GLU A 301 26.71 12.51 3.69
N GLU A 302 26.47 12.83 2.41
CA GLU A 302 25.26 13.48 1.94
C GLU A 302 24.03 12.56 2.05
N LEU A 303 24.20 11.29 1.66
CA LEU A 303 23.11 10.34 1.51
C LEU A 303 22.66 9.68 2.82
N GLN A 304 23.47 9.70 3.88
CA GLN A 304 23.19 8.98 5.15
C GLN A 304 21.86 9.35 5.84
N ASN A 305 21.33 10.54 5.59
CA ASN A 305 20.11 11.05 6.20
C ASN A 305 18.88 11.01 5.28
N LEU A 306 19.00 10.38 4.11
CA LEU A 306 17.86 10.27 3.19
C LEU A 306 16.72 9.46 3.82
N PRO A 307 15.47 9.90 3.71
CA PRO A 307 14.32 9.16 4.19
C PRO A 307 13.91 8.03 3.21
N LEU A 308 14.89 7.19 2.85
CA LEU A 308 14.74 6.00 2.03
C LEU A 308 15.01 4.76 2.89
N TYR A 309 13.96 3.99 3.17
CA TYR A 309 14.00 2.79 4.02
C TYR A 309 13.92 1.56 3.13
N ILE A 310 14.93 0.69 3.22
CA ILE A 310 15.05 -0.51 2.38
C ILE A 310 14.79 -1.74 3.24
N ASP A 311 13.92 -2.63 2.75
CA ASP A 311 13.66 -3.95 3.29
C ASP A 311 14.01 -4.97 2.20
N ASP A 312 15.04 -5.80 2.42
CA ASP A 312 15.54 -6.79 1.46
C ASP A 312 15.22 -8.24 1.86
N GLN A 313 14.25 -8.42 2.74
CA GLN A 313 13.82 -9.75 3.12
C GLN A 313 13.05 -10.44 1.97
N GLY A 314 13.65 -11.48 1.40
CA GLY A 314 13.01 -12.32 0.39
C GLY A 314 11.86 -13.16 0.94
N GLY A 315 10.88 -13.50 0.06
CA GLY A 315 9.77 -14.39 0.41
C GLY A 315 8.73 -13.81 1.36
N ILE A 316 8.68 -12.49 1.50
CA ILE A 316 7.72 -11.79 2.35
C ILE A 316 6.30 -11.92 1.80
N SER A 317 5.32 -12.12 2.67
CA SER A 317 3.90 -12.09 2.29
C SER A 317 3.38 -10.65 2.21
N VAL A 318 2.29 -10.44 1.43
CA VAL A 318 1.66 -9.10 1.34
C VAL A 318 1.17 -8.61 2.69
N SER A 319 0.74 -9.50 3.58
CA SER A 319 0.34 -9.14 4.95
C SER A 319 1.52 -8.63 5.79
N GLN A 320 2.68 -9.29 5.72
CA GLN A 320 3.90 -8.85 6.39
C GLN A 320 4.40 -7.51 5.84
N LEU A 321 4.44 -7.36 4.51
CA LEU A 321 4.77 -6.09 3.85
C LEU A 321 3.85 -4.96 4.34
N SER A 322 2.54 -5.21 4.37
CA SER A 322 1.54 -4.23 4.83
C SER A 322 1.75 -3.85 6.29
N ALA A 323 2.05 -4.82 7.18
CA ALA A 323 2.33 -4.56 8.59
C ALA A 323 3.57 -3.67 8.77
N ARG A 324 4.66 -3.96 8.03
CA ARG A 324 5.90 -3.16 8.06
C ARG A 324 5.69 -1.75 7.53
N ALA A 325 4.97 -1.60 6.40
CA ALA A 325 4.64 -0.30 5.83
C ALA A 325 3.81 0.56 6.79
N ARG A 326 2.80 -0.04 7.45
CA ARG A 326 2.01 0.65 8.48
C ARG A 326 2.84 1.05 9.69
N ARG A 327 3.75 0.18 10.14
CA ARG A 327 4.68 0.49 11.23
C ARG A 327 5.55 1.68 10.86
N LEU A 328 6.17 1.67 9.67
CA LEU A 328 7.01 2.77 9.20
C LEU A 328 6.21 4.08 9.14
N LYS A 329 4.98 4.04 8.59
CA LYS A 329 4.12 5.22 8.53
C LYS A 329 3.82 5.83 9.90
N ARG A 330 3.61 5.00 10.94
CA ARG A 330 3.33 5.46 12.30
C ARG A 330 4.57 6.00 13.00
N THR A 331 5.75 5.45 12.75
CA THR A 331 6.99 5.80 13.50
C THR A 331 7.73 6.97 12.89
N VAL A 332 7.82 7.02 11.58
CA VAL A 332 8.63 8.00 10.85
C VAL A 332 7.81 8.84 9.89
N GLY A 333 6.72 8.29 9.40
CA GLY A 333 5.96 8.76 8.25
C GLY A 333 6.29 7.93 7.01
N LEU A 334 5.38 7.92 6.04
CA LEU A 334 5.53 7.18 4.79
C LEU A 334 4.67 7.85 3.72
N ASP A 335 5.29 8.18 2.59
CA ASP A 335 4.65 8.90 1.49
C ASP A 335 4.65 8.08 0.19
N MET A 336 5.55 7.10 0.02
CA MET A 336 5.63 6.25 -1.17
C MET A 336 6.12 4.84 -0.82
N ILE A 337 5.60 3.83 -1.52
CA ILE A 337 6.06 2.43 -1.43
C ILE A 337 6.55 1.99 -2.80
N VAL A 338 7.73 1.34 -2.85
CA VAL A 338 8.27 0.69 -4.05
C VAL A 338 8.50 -0.79 -3.75
N ILE A 339 8.10 -1.68 -4.67
CA ILE A 339 8.21 -3.14 -4.52
C ILE A 339 8.90 -3.74 -5.74
N ASP A 340 10.07 -4.35 -5.57
CA ASP A 340 10.82 -5.01 -6.63
C ASP A 340 10.99 -6.51 -6.33
N TYR A 341 10.19 -7.42 -6.91
CA TYR A 341 9.07 -7.28 -7.82
C TYR A 341 7.90 -8.18 -7.39
N LEU A 342 6.69 -7.97 -7.93
CA LEU A 342 5.44 -8.61 -7.52
C LEU A 342 5.50 -10.14 -7.45
N GLN A 343 6.17 -10.76 -8.42
CA GLN A 343 6.21 -12.21 -8.54
C GLN A 343 7.05 -12.90 -7.45
N LEU A 344 7.78 -12.16 -6.61
CA LEU A 344 8.52 -12.68 -5.45
C LEU A 344 7.70 -12.60 -4.14
N LEU A 345 6.58 -11.89 -4.16
CA LEU A 345 5.65 -11.89 -3.04
C LEU A 345 4.93 -13.24 -2.95
N THR A 346 4.69 -13.67 -1.71
CA THR A 346 3.87 -14.85 -1.44
C THR A 346 2.45 -14.46 -1.09
N GLY A 347 1.48 -15.20 -1.65
CA GLY A 347 0.07 -15.05 -1.28
C GLY A 347 -0.20 -15.57 0.14
N SER A 348 -1.33 -15.22 0.71
CA SER A 348 -1.75 -15.63 2.06
C SER A 348 -2.09 -17.11 2.21
N SER A 349 -2.24 -17.85 1.12
CA SER A 349 -2.56 -19.28 1.11
C SER A 349 -1.37 -20.09 0.63
N GLY A 350 -0.64 -20.73 1.54
CA GLY A 350 0.54 -21.56 1.28
C GLY A 350 0.26 -22.91 0.59
N LYS A 351 -0.51 -22.95 -0.52
CA LYS A 351 -0.80 -24.18 -1.27
C LYS A 351 -0.57 -24.00 -2.76
N SER A 352 0.41 -24.79 -3.24
CA SER A 352 0.65 -25.33 -4.60
C SER A 352 0.30 -24.54 -5.87
N ASN A 353 1.24 -24.53 -6.73
CA ASN A 353 1.43 -24.19 -8.16
C ASN A 353 0.22 -24.14 -9.13
N GLU A 354 -0.99 -24.46 -8.74
CA GLU A 354 -2.10 -24.58 -9.71
C GLU A 354 -2.80 -23.25 -10.04
N ASN A 355 -2.48 -22.15 -9.33
CA ASN A 355 -3.20 -20.89 -9.55
C ASN A 355 -2.34 -19.63 -9.41
N ARG A 356 -1.18 -19.59 -10.10
CA ARG A 356 -0.32 -18.39 -10.07
C ARG A 356 -1.05 -17.11 -10.49
N VAL A 357 -1.98 -17.20 -11.44
CA VAL A 357 -2.83 -16.07 -11.86
C VAL A 357 -3.70 -15.57 -10.71
N GLN A 358 -4.31 -16.48 -9.95
CA GLN A 358 -5.16 -16.11 -8.82
C GLN A 358 -4.33 -15.50 -7.68
N GLU A 359 -3.13 -16.04 -7.43
CA GLU A 359 -2.21 -15.52 -6.42
C GLU A 359 -1.81 -14.07 -6.74
N ILE A 360 -1.40 -13.80 -7.99
CA ILE A 360 -1.06 -12.45 -8.43
C ILE A 360 -2.28 -11.53 -8.34
N THR A 361 -3.47 -12.00 -8.68
CA THR A 361 -4.71 -11.25 -8.52
C THR A 361 -4.94 -10.83 -7.06
N GLN A 362 -4.79 -11.76 -6.12
CA GLN A 362 -4.93 -11.43 -4.69
C GLN A 362 -3.85 -10.45 -4.21
N ILE A 363 -2.62 -10.59 -4.70
CA ILE A 363 -1.53 -9.67 -4.40
C ILE A 363 -1.87 -8.26 -4.87
N THR A 364 -2.28 -8.09 -6.15
CA THR A 364 -2.59 -6.75 -6.70
C THR A 364 -3.78 -6.09 -6.02
N MET A 365 -4.84 -6.83 -5.75
CA MET A 365 -5.99 -6.34 -4.98
C MET A 365 -5.58 -5.89 -3.57
N SER A 366 -4.72 -6.68 -2.90
CA SER A 366 -4.22 -6.35 -1.56
C SER A 366 -3.31 -5.12 -1.57
N LEU A 367 -2.45 -4.97 -2.60
CA LEU A 367 -1.60 -3.79 -2.75
C LEU A 367 -2.42 -2.53 -3.07
N LYS A 368 -3.48 -2.65 -3.89
CA LYS A 368 -4.41 -1.53 -4.14
C LYS A 368 -5.16 -1.13 -2.86
N ALA A 369 -5.58 -2.11 -2.06
CA ALA A 369 -6.17 -1.84 -0.75
C ALA A 369 -5.18 -1.14 0.19
N LEU A 370 -3.91 -1.60 0.22
CA LEU A 370 -2.84 -0.98 1.00
C LEU A 370 -2.58 0.48 0.58
N ALA A 371 -2.51 0.76 -0.73
CA ALA A 371 -2.33 2.11 -1.26
C ALA A 371 -3.44 3.05 -0.76
N LYS A 372 -4.70 2.59 -0.78
CA LYS A 372 -5.85 3.34 -0.27
C LYS A 372 -5.82 3.51 1.24
N ASP A 373 -5.54 2.45 1.99
CA ASP A 373 -5.51 2.46 3.45
C ASP A 373 -4.43 3.40 3.98
N LEU A 374 -3.24 3.32 3.42
CA LEU A 374 -2.14 4.20 3.79
C LEU A 374 -2.20 5.57 3.10
N ASN A 375 -3.08 5.78 2.13
CA ASN A 375 -3.14 7.00 1.31
C ASN A 375 -1.76 7.39 0.76
N VAL A 376 -1.08 6.42 0.10
CA VAL A 376 0.23 6.60 -0.54
C VAL A 376 0.24 5.90 -1.89
N PRO A 377 1.01 6.39 -2.90
CA PRO A 377 1.27 5.64 -4.12
C PRO A 377 2.09 4.38 -3.83
N VAL A 378 1.74 3.30 -4.50
CA VAL A 378 2.48 2.03 -4.49
C VAL A 378 2.98 1.75 -5.89
N ILE A 379 4.30 1.78 -6.09
CA ILE A 379 4.96 1.41 -7.35
C ILE A 379 5.40 -0.05 -7.22
N ALA A 380 4.80 -0.91 -8.02
CA ALA A 380 5.12 -2.33 -8.01
C ALA A 380 5.71 -2.76 -9.35
N LEU A 381 6.90 -3.36 -9.30
CA LEU A 381 7.57 -3.85 -10.50
C LEU A 381 6.99 -5.19 -10.94
N SER A 382 6.90 -5.38 -12.25
CA SER A 382 6.41 -6.64 -12.83
C SER A 382 7.28 -7.08 -14.01
N GLN A 383 7.47 -8.38 -14.13
CA GLN A 383 8.16 -8.97 -15.27
C GLN A 383 7.15 -9.30 -16.38
N LEU A 384 7.52 -9.01 -17.63
CA LEU A 384 6.69 -9.31 -18.80
C LEU A 384 6.91 -10.74 -19.33
N SER A 385 5.88 -11.26 -20.00
CA SER A 385 5.95 -12.52 -20.73
C SER A 385 7.08 -12.52 -21.79
N ARG A 386 7.69 -13.70 -22.00
CA ARG A 386 8.72 -13.86 -23.05
C ARG A 386 8.16 -13.71 -24.47
N GLN A 387 6.84 -13.79 -24.65
CA GLN A 387 6.18 -13.69 -25.96
C GLN A 387 6.42 -12.32 -26.64
N VAL A 388 6.68 -11.26 -25.88
CA VAL A 388 7.03 -9.94 -26.44
C VAL A 388 8.27 -9.99 -27.33
N GLU A 389 9.21 -10.91 -27.07
CA GLU A 389 10.46 -11.03 -27.86
C GLU A 389 10.26 -11.72 -29.21
N GLN A 390 9.11 -12.37 -29.42
CA GLN A 390 8.78 -13.06 -30.67
C GLN A 390 8.12 -12.14 -31.71
N ARG A 391 7.75 -10.92 -31.32
CA ARG A 391 7.14 -9.94 -32.22
C ARG A 391 8.22 -9.14 -32.99
N ASP A 392 7.87 -8.64 -34.16
CA ASP A 392 8.71 -7.72 -34.90
C ASP A 392 8.91 -6.41 -34.12
N ASP A 393 7.81 -5.78 -33.68
CA ASP A 393 7.85 -4.70 -32.71
C ASP A 393 7.84 -5.24 -31.30
N LYS A 394 8.97 -5.10 -30.61
CA LYS A 394 9.20 -5.58 -29.26
C LYS A 394 8.78 -4.58 -28.19
N ARG A 395 8.11 -3.47 -28.56
CA ARG A 395 7.54 -2.54 -27.57
C ARG A 395 6.45 -3.24 -26.79
N PRO A 396 6.53 -3.21 -25.44
CA PRO A 396 5.56 -3.84 -24.58
C PRO A 396 4.15 -3.25 -24.71
N GLN A 397 3.15 -4.10 -24.50
CA GLN A 397 1.72 -3.77 -24.49
C GLN A 397 1.04 -4.39 -23.28
N LEU A 398 -0.17 -3.95 -22.93
CA LEU A 398 -0.93 -4.46 -21.80
C LEU A 398 -1.13 -5.98 -21.85
N SER A 399 -1.32 -6.54 -23.05
CA SER A 399 -1.43 -8.00 -23.25
C SER A 399 -0.19 -8.78 -22.86
N ASP A 400 0.98 -8.15 -22.72
CA ASP A 400 2.22 -8.81 -22.31
C ASP A 400 2.31 -9.01 -20.78
N LEU A 401 1.39 -8.41 -20.01
CA LEU A 401 1.12 -8.70 -18.60
C LEU A 401 0.32 -9.99 -18.40
N ARG A 402 0.30 -10.90 -19.34
CA ARG A 402 -0.65 -11.98 -19.63
C ARG A 402 -0.83 -13.05 -18.55
N GLU A 403 0.09 -13.20 -17.62
CA GLU A 403 -0.13 -14.08 -16.46
C GLU A 403 -1.00 -13.40 -15.39
N SER A 404 -1.51 -12.20 -15.69
CA SER A 404 -2.13 -11.31 -14.73
C SER A 404 -3.07 -10.30 -15.40
N GLY A 405 -4.11 -10.75 -16.10
CA GLY A 405 -5.18 -9.85 -16.59
C GLY A 405 -5.76 -8.97 -15.49
N SER A 406 -5.63 -9.41 -14.24
CA SER A 406 -5.98 -8.66 -13.04
C SER A 406 -5.04 -7.49 -12.74
N ILE A 407 -3.73 -7.59 -13.05
CA ILE A 407 -2.80 -6.45 -12.88
C ILE A 407 -3.31 -5.26 -13.67
N GLU A 408 -3.72 -5.50 -14.93
CA GLU A 408 -4.27 -4.44 -15.76
C GLU A 408 -5.55 -3.85 -15.17
N GLN A 409 -6.43 -4.67 -14.59
CA GLN A 409 -7.70 -4.18 -14.04
C GLN A 409 -7.51 -3.36 -12.77
N ASP A 410 -6.67 -3.83 -11.83
CA ASP A 410 -6.48 -3.24 -10.50
C ASP A 410 -5.60 -1.98 -10.53
N ALA A 411 -4.60 -1.93 -11.44
CA ALA A 411 -3.68 -0.81 -11.55
C ALA A 411 -4.37 0.47 -12.03
N ASP A 412 -4.00 1.59 -11.46
CA ASP A 412 -4.41 2.93 -11.92
C ASP A 412 -3.52 3.41 -13.07
N VAL A 413 -2.22 3.09 -12.99
CA VAL A 413 -1.22 3.41 -14.00
C VAL A 413 -0.42 2.16 -14.34
N VAL A 414 -0.19 1.92 -15.63
CA VAL A 414 0.72 0.87 -16.12
C VAL A 414 1.76 1.51 -17.02
N MET A 415 3.02 1.37 -16.64
CA MET A 415 4.17 1.87 -17.37
C MET A 415 5.05 0.70 -17.82
N PHE A 416 5.61 0.81 -19.01
CA PHE A 416 6.57 -0.15 -19.55
C PHE A 416 7.90 0.53 -19.81
N VAL A 417 9.00 -0.13 -19.44
CA VAL A 417 10.35 0.30 -19.80
C VAL A 417 10.82 -0.49 -21.01
N TYR A 418 11.26 0.22 -22.04
CA TYR A 418 11.76 -0.34 -23.28
C TYR A 418 13.03 0.37 -23.73
N ARG A 419 14.03 -0.40 -24.17
CA ARG A 419 15.28 0.10 -24.72
C ARG A 419 15.53 -0.56 -26.07
N GLU A 420 15.42 0.21 -27.14
CA GLU A 420 15.65 -0.29 -28.50
C GLU A 420 17.12 -0.65 -28.72
N SER A 421 18.06 0.16 -28.18
CA SER A 421 19.50 -0.09 -28.25
C SER A 421 19.86 -1.49 -27.75
N TYR A 422 19.23 -1.98 -26.67
CA TYR A 422 19.46 -3.33 -26.13
C TYR A 422 19.19 -4.46 -27.14
N TYR A 423 18.17 -4.30 -27.97
CA TYR A 423 17.84 -5.29 -29.01
C TYR A 423 18.75 -5.14 -30.22
N LEU A 424 19.09 -3.90 -30.61
CA LEU A 424 20.01 -3.62 -31.72
C LEU A 424 21.41 -4.13 -31.44
N GLU A 425 21.95 -3.97 -30.22
CA GLU A 425 23.25 -4.52 -29.82
C GLU A 425 23.34 -6.04 -30.04
N ARG A 426 22.23 -6.76 -29.93
CA ARG A 426 22.17 -8.23 -30.11
C ARG A 426 21.91 -8.66 -31.55
N THR A 427 21.56 -7.74 -32.41
CA THR A 427 21.21 -7.98 -33.82
C THR A 427 22.16 -7.27 -34.77
N GLU A 428 23.39 -6.94 -34.31
CA GLU A 428 24.40 -6.36 -35.15
C GLU A 428 24.65 -7.22 -36.38
N PRO A 429 24.48 -6.69 -37.60
CA PRO A 429 24.70 -7.45 -38.82
C PRO A 429 26.17 -7.90 -38.94
N GLN A 430 26.39 -9.21 -39.00
CA GLN A 430 27.74 -9.73 -39.24
C GLN A 430 28.13 -9.47 -40.70
N ALA A 431 29.34 -8.96 -40.90
CA ALA A 431 29.90 -8.79 -42.22
C ALA A 431 30.13 -10.21 -42.81
N SER A 432 29.22 -10.64 -43.71
CA SER A 432 29.44 -11.84 -44.50
C SER A 432 29.96 -11.46 -45.87
N PRO A 433 31.07 -12.04 -46.32
CA PRO A 433 31.62 -11.76 -47.66
C PRO A 433 30.63 -12.11 -48.78
N ASP A 434 29.68 -12.99 -48.53
CA ASP A 434 28.71 -13.55 -49.50
C ASP A 434 27.40 -12.75 -49.59
N ASP A 435 27.17 -11.75 -48.70
CA ASP A 435 25.96 -10.91 -48.73
C ASP A 435 26.23 -9.58 -49.42
N PRO A 436 25.75 -9.36 -50.66
CA PRO A 436 25.96 -8.12 -51.40
C PRO A 436 25.33 -6.90 -50.72
N ASN A 437 24.37 -7.09 -49.80
CA ASN A 437 23.70 -6.00 -49.09
C ASN A 437 24.20 -5.82 -47.65
N ALA A 438 25.27 -6.51 -47.25
CA ALA A 438 25.81 -6.43 -45.87
C ALA A 438 26.15 -5.02 -45.43
N GLY A 439 26.77 -4.24 -46.35
CA GLY A 439 27.13 -2.85 -46.09
C GLY A 439 25.91 -1.94 -45.87
N GLU A 440 24.89 -2.09 -46.67
CA GLU A 440 23.65 -1.30 -46.50
C GLU A 440 22.88 -1.66 -45.21
N LYS A 441 22.82 -2.96 -44.88
CA LYS A 441 22.23 -3.42 -43.62
C LYS A 441 22.96 -2.88 -42.40
N TRP A 442 24.29 -2.91 -42.48
CA TRP A 442 25.14 -2.36 -41.40
C TRP A 442 24.99 -0.85 -41.27
N ALA A 443 24.96 -0.09 -42.37
CA ALA A 443 24.77 1.36 -42.36
C ALA A 443 23.39 1.73 -41.73
N LYS A 444 22.31 1.04 -42.11
CA LYS A 444 20.98 1.24 -41.52
C LYS A 444 20.96 0.90 -40.04
N TRP A 445 21.60 -0.20 -39.67
CA TRP A 445 21.68 -0.60 -38.24
C TRP A 445 22.47 0.45 -37.44
N ARG A 446 23.62 0.91 -37.98
CA ARG A 446 24.44 1.95 -37.34
C ARG A 446 23.69 3.25 -37.17
N GLN A 447 23.04 3.72 -38.19
CA GLN A 447 22.23 4.93 -38.14
C GLN A 447 21.15 4.79 -37.05
N ARG A 448 20.44 3.66 -37.01
CA ARG A 448 19.38 3.43 -36.00
C ARG A 448 19.97 3.34 -34.62
N MET A 449 21.11 2.71 -34.43
CA MET A 449 21.81 2.65 -33.15
C MET A 449 22.18 4.05 -32.67
N ASP A 450 22.76 4.90 -33.54
CA ASP A 450 23.15 6.25 -33.17
C ASP A 450 21.95 7.12 -32.77
N GLU A 451 20.76 6.90 -33.37
CA GLU A 451 19.53 7.60 -33.00
C GLU A 451 18.99 7.19 -31.60
N VAL A 452 19.17 5.92 -31.21
CA VAL A 452 18.56 5.38 -29.97
C VAL A 452 19.56 5.12 -28.83
N TYR A 453 20.86 5.34 -29.13
CA TYR A 453 21.90 5.14 -28.14
C TYR A 453 21.73 6.12 -26.96
N GLY A 454 21.89 5.62 -25.73
CA GLY A 454 21.74 6.44 -24.54
C GLY A 454 20.29 6.86 -24.26
N THR A 455 19.28 6.22 -24.90
CA THR A 455 17.87 6.53 -24.67
C THR A 455 17.10 5.31 -24.21
N ALA A 456 15.99 5.58 -23.49
CA ALA A 456 15.02 4.58 -23.09
C ALA A 456 13.61 5.17 -23.21
N GLU A 457 12.65 4.33 -23.58
CA GLU A 457 11.24 4.70 -23.65
C GLU A 457 10.50 4.24 -22.38
N VAL A 458 9.74 5.15 -21.78
CA VAL A 458 8.71 4.82 -20.79
C VAL A 458 7.36 4.92 -21.50
N ILE A 459 6.70 3.77 -21.69
CA ILE A 459 5.42 3.67 -22.38
C ILE A 459 4.33 3.59 -21.34
N ILE A 460 3.47 4.60 -21.27
CA ILE A 460 2.29 4.62 -20.40
C ILE A 460 1.17 3.93 -21.16
N GLY A 461 0.94 2.64 -20.84
CA GLY A 461 -0.07 1.82 -21.50
C GLY A 461 -1.46 1.96 -20.90
N LYS A 462 -1.55 2.37 -19.62
CA LYS A 462 -2.78 2.67 -18.90
C LYS A 462 -2.59 3.83 -17.94
N GLN A 463 -3.56 4.73 -17.90
CA GLN A 463 -3.67 5.79 -16.91
C GLN A 463 -5.14 6.12 -16.69
N ARG A 464 -5.66 5.94 -15.47
CA ARG A 464 -7.09 6.16 -15.20
C ARG A 464 -7.49 7.63 -15.28
N HIS A 465 -6.60 8.52 -14.89
CA HIS A 465 -6.89 9.95 -14.73
C HIS A 465 -6.09 10.84 -15.68
N GLY A 466 -5.50 10.25 -16.72
CA GLY A 466 -4.66 11.01 -17.67
C GLY A 466 -4.47 10.31 -19.01
N PRO A 467 -3.72 10.93 -19.92
CA PRO A 467 -3.51 10.41 -21.27
C PRO A 467 -2.44 9.32 -21.26
N ILE A 468 -2.65 8.27 -22.02
CA ILE A 468 -1.62 7.28 -22.36
C ILE A 468 -0.61 7.89 -23.35
N GLY A 469 0.55 7.26 -23.49
CA GLY A 469 1.54 7.69 -24.47
C GLY A 469 2.94 7.22 -24.16
N ARG A 470 3.92 7.87 -24.73
CA ARG A 470 5.34 7.51 -24.65
C ARG A 470 6.16 8.73 -24.19
N VAL A 471 7.09 8.48 -23.32
CA VAL A 471 8.12 9.43 -22.86
C VAL A 471 9.48 8.84 -23.19
N VAL A 472 10.38 9.64 -23.73
CA VAL A 472 11.77 9.23 -24.01
C VAL A 472 12.65 9.89 -22.96
N LEU A 473 13.46 9.10 -22.29
CA LEU A 473 14.39 9.52 -21.24
C LEU A 473 15.82 9.22 -21.66
N ALA A 474 16.77 10.00 -21.18
CA ALA A 474 18.18 9.63 -21.24
C ALA A 474 18.44 8.41 -20.36
N PHE A 475 19.31 7.51 -20.82
CA PHE A 475 19.76 6.34 -20.07
C PHE A 475 21.26 6.15 -20.19
N ASP A 476 21.95 6.27 -19.06
CA ASP A 476 23.38 5.94 -18.97
C ASP A 476 23.55 4.51 -18.43
N ALA A 477 24.08 3.64 -19.26
CA ALA A 477 24.34 2.24 -18.90
C ALA A 477 25.50 2.08 -17.90
N ASN A 478 26.45 3.01 -17.84
CA ASN A 478 27.64 2.93 -16.98
C ASN A 478 27.26 3.20 -15.50
N THR A 479 26.44 4.22 -15.27
CA THR A 479 25.97 4.59 -13.94
C THR A 479 24.61 4.02 -13.62
N THR A 480 23.99 3.32 -14.59
CA THR A 480 22.63 2.79 -14.49
C THR A 480 21.62 3.88 -14.09
N ARG A 481 21.66 5.03 -14.78
CA ARG A 481 20.86 6.22 -14.46
C ARG A 481 19.89 6.55 -15.59
N PHE A 482 18.63 6.86 -15.22
CA PHE A 482 17.70 7.58 -16.08
C PHE A 482 17.80 9.08 -15.79
N GLY A 483 17.63 9.90 -16.81
CA GLY A 483 17.68 11.36 -16.71
C GLY A 483 16.78 12.03 -17.74
N ASN A 484 16.67 13.33 -17.63
CA ASN A 484 16.00 14.16 -18.61
C ASN A 484 16.84 14.22 -19.89
N LEU A 485 16.17 14.19 -21.06
CA LEU A 485 16.84 14.48 -22.31
C LEU A 485 17.13 15.99 -22.38
N GLU A 486 18.39 16.34 -22.69
CA GLU A 486 18.72 17.72 -23.04
C GLU A 486 17.95 18.07 -24.31
N ARG A 487 16.98 18.95 -24.22
CA ARG A 487 16.34 19.55 -25.40
C ARG A 487 17.35 20.55 -25.95
N ALA A 488 17.83 20.37 -27.18
CA ALA A 488 18.53 21.44 -27.89
C ALA A 488 17.61 22.67 -27.85
N VAL A 489 18.05 23.72 -27.17
CA VAL A 489 17.37 25.02 -27.20
C VAL A 489 17.39 25.41 -28.67
N PRO A 490 16.23 25.65 -29.34
CA PRO A 490 16.28 26.22 -30.69
C PRO A 490 17.09 27.50 -30.59
N GLU A 491 18.17 27.62 -31.35
CA GLU A 491 18.90 28.89 -31.51
C GLU A 491 17.83 29.91 -31.91
N GLY A 492 17.48 30.76 -30.93
CA GLY A 492 16.54 31.85 -31.17
C GLY A 492 17.13 32.73 -32.22
N ASP A 493 16.38 33.01 -33.28
CA ASP A 493 16.65 34.10 -34.21
C ASP A 493 16.96 35.36 -33.40
N PHE A 494 18.23 35.66 -33.27
CA PHE A 494 18.67 37.01 -32.97
C PHE A 494 18.50 37.81 -34.27
N ASP A 495 17.24 38.18 -34.57
CA ASP A 495 16.98 39.24 -35.53
C ASP A 495 17.03 40.58 -34.76
N GLU A 496 17.80 41.46 -35.35
CA GLU A 496 18.25 42.80 -35.01
C GLU A 496 17.17 43.80 -34.49
#